data_384ebe80c4eeee6806935fa739a58612
#
_entry.id   384ebe80c4eeee6806935fa739a58612
#
_cell.length_a   1.000
_cell.length_b   1.000
_cell.length_c   1.000
_cell.angle_alpha   90.00
_cell.angle_beta   90.00
_cell.angle_gamma   90.00
#
_symmetry.space_group_name_H-M   'P 1'
#
loop_
_entity.id
_entity.type
_entity.pdbx_description
1 polymer ?
#
loop_
_entity_poly.entity_id
_entity_poly.type
_entity_poly.pdbx_seq_one_letter_code
_entity_poly.pdbx_strand_id
1 'polypeptide(L)'
;VDVGADKPLDRMSISELRHEHALNPAMGLRAIRWSLSEPAMFRQQLRAILRASAFGKVRLLVPMLAHPSEIRLTPEALARAKQQLVDANRAFSEIEVGAMIEVPAAALILPTFLRHFDFVSLGTNDLIQYTLAIDRADETVAHLYDPWHPAVLQLIARTIAQARESGKDVSVCGEMAGDTDFTELLLAMGLRSFSMLPSQIALVKQRILRADTCRLGEGLAAVLASEEPGSACARMLGSRARLNGDALRAGTIAA
;
A
#
# COMPACT_ATOMS: atom_id res chain seq x y z
N VAL A 1 1.96 -12.54 7.26
CA VAL A 1 2.65 -11.92 8.42
C VAL A 1 3.83 -11.14 7.93
N ASP A 2 3.91 -9.86 8.26
CA ASP A 2 5.06 -9.00 8.01
C ASP A 2 5.95 -9.00 9.28
N VAL A 3 6.75 -10.03 9.41
CA VAL A 3 7.66 -10.26 10.54
C VAL A 3 9.10 -10.31 10.01
N GLY A 4 10.02 -9.81 10.79
CA GLY A 4 11.44 -9.81 10.48
C GLY A 4 12.23 -9.16 11.62
N ALA A 5 13.54 -8.99 11.44
CA ALA A 5 14.40 -8.38 12.45
C ALA A 5 14.04 -6.90 12.73
N ASP A 6 13.40 -6.23 11.76
CA ASP A 6 12.87 -4.87 11.87
C ASP A 6 11.47 -4.78 12.52
N LYS A 7 10.74 -5.90 12.59
CA LYS A 7 9.42 -6.02 13.19
C LYS A 7 9.31 -7.30 14.01
N PRO A 8 9.95 -7.39 15.17
CA PRO A 8 9.95 -8.60 15.99
C PRO A 8 8.57 -8.89 16.57
N LEU A 9 8.17 -10.17 16.58
CA LEU A 9 6.92 -10.63 17.20
C LEU A 9 7.01 -10.63 18.73
N ASP A 10 8.16 -11.02 19.25
CA ASP A 10 8.47 -11.02 20.68
C ASP A 10 9.97 -11.23 20.88
N ARG A 11 10.52 -10.71 21.98
CA ARG A 11 11.97 -10.80 22.28
C ARG A 11 12.49 -12.23 22.43
N MET A 12 11.62 -13.18 22.76
CA MET A 12 12.02 -14.58 22.91
C MET A 12 12.14 -15.34 21.57
N SER A 13 11.47 -14.91 20.52
CA SER A 13 11.50 -15.57 19.20
C SER A 13 12.69 -15.14 18.35
N ILE A 14 13.35 -14.05 18.68
CA ILE A 14 14.44 -13.44 17.87
C ILE A 14 15.76 -14.17 18.10
N SER A 15 16.00 -14.77 19.28
CA SER A 15 17.24 -15.50 19.56
C SER A 15 17.37 -16.79 18.73
N GLU A 16 16.25 -17.37 18.27
CA GLU A 16 16.21 -18.52 17.40
C GLU A 16 16.32 -18.15 15.90
N LEU A 17 15.86 -16.97 15.53
CA LEU A 17 16.09 -16.38 14.20
C LEU A 17 17.51 -15.84 14.18
N ARG A 18 18.48 -16.53 13.61
CA ARG A 18 19.90 -16.19 13.46
C ARG A 18 20.19 -14.81 12.85
N HIS A 19 19.45 -13.76 13.26
CA HIS A 19 19.45 -12.42 12.65
C HIS A 19 19.98 -11.33 13.57
N GLU A 20 20.61 -11.70 14.69
CA GLU A 20 21.19 -10.72 15.64
C GLU A 20 22.25 -9.79 15.01
N HIS A 21 22.65 -10.03 13.74
CA HIS A 21 23.64 -9.24 13.04
C HIS A 21 23.27 -8.88 11.59
N ALA A 22 21.98 -8.79 11.27
CA ALA A 22 21.61 -8.28 9.94
C ALA A 22 22.01 -6.79 9.83
N LEU A 23 22.93 -6.46 8.93
CA LEU A 23 23.38 -5.08 8.71
C LEU A 23 22.25 -4.15 8.27
N ASN A 24 21.26 -4.69 7.54
CA ASN A 24 20.11 -3.96 7.03
C ASN A 24 18.85 -4.81 7.21
N PRO A 25 18.23 -4.83 8.41
CA PRO A 25 17.07 -5.67 8.71
C PRO A 25 15.88 -5.42 7.78
N ALA A 26 15.64 -4.17 7.40
CA ALA A 26 14.54 -3.80 6.51
C ALA A 26 14.66 -4.42 5.11
N MET A 27 15.89 -4.69 4.62
CA MET A 27 16.16 -5.32 3.33
C MET A 27 16.48 -6.81 3.44
N GLY A 28 16.48 -7.36 4.65
CA GLY A 28 16.88 -8.74 4.94
C GLY A 28 15.75 -9.76 4.81
N LEU A 29 15.83 -10.80 5.64
CA LEU A 29 14.85 -11.88 5.71
C LEU A 29 13.64 -11.46 6.54
N ARG A 30 12.62 -10.95 5.87
CA ARG A 30 11.34 -10.50 6.47
C ARG A 30 10.16 -10.86 5.59
N ALA A 31 8.97 -10.76 6.15
CA ALA A 31 7.70 -10.87 5.43
C ALA A 31 7.62 -12.14 4.55
N ILE A 32 7.28 -12.01 3.27
CA ILE A 32 7.17 -13.17 2.37
C ILE A 32 8.47 -13.96 2.23
N ARG A 33 9.63 -13.31 2.29
CA ARG A 33 10.92 -13.98 2.21
C ARG A 33 11.10 -14.97 3.37
N TRP A 34 10.78 -14.52 4.59
CA TRP A 34 10.79 -15.38 5.77
C TRP A 34 9.69 -16.43 5.72
N SER A 35 8.48 -16.07 5.29
CA SER A 35 7.36 -17.01 5.14
C SER A 35 7.69 -18.16 4.19
N LEU A 36 8.40 -17.89 3.11
CA LEU A 36 8.81 -18.91 2.14
C LEU A 36 10.00 -19.76 2.63
N SER A 37 10.88 -19.21 3.47
CA SER A 37 11.98 -19.97 4.10
C SER A 37 11.48 -20.88 5.23
N GLU A 38 10.32 -20.54 5.86
CA GLU A 38 9.69 -21.31 6.92
C GLU A 38 8.31 -21.83 6.49
N PRO A 39 8.26 -22.76 5.52
CA PRO A 39 7.01 -23.16 4.87
C PRO A 39 6.03 -23.86 5.79
N ALA A 40 6.48 -24.47 6.88
CA ALA A 40 5.61 -25.11 7.87
C ALA A 40 4.79 -24.06 8.64
N MET A 41 5.46 -23.03 9.13
CA MET A 41 4.85 -21.89 9.82
C MET A 41 3.91 -21.12 8.88
N PHE A 42 4.35 -20.82 7.67
CA PHE A 42 3.53 -20.11 6.68
C PHE A 42 2.24 -20.86 6.34
N ARG A 43 2.31 -22.18 6.11
CA ARG A 43 1.12 -23.00 5.88
C ARG A 43 0.19 -23.03 7.08
N GLN A 44 0.73 -23.04 8.31
CA GLN A 44 -0.11 -22.98 9.52
C GLN A 44 -0.89 -21.67 9.57
N GLN A 45 -0.26 -20.53 9.27
CA GLN A 45 -0.91 -19.23 9.18
C GLN A 45 -1.97 -19.20 8.07
N LEU A 46 -1.63 -19.67 6.87
CA LEU A 46 -2.58 -19.73 5.75
C LEU A 46 -3.82 -20.56 6.09
N ARG A 47 -3.63 -21.72 6.77
CA ARG A 47 -4.77 -22.54 7.25
C ARG A 47 -5.63 -21.79 8.27
N ALA A 48 -5.03 -21.03 9.17
CA ALA A 48 -5.79 -20.24 10.15
C ALA A 48 -6.63 -19.15 9.45
N ILE A 49 -6.06 -18.44 8.47
CA ILE A 49 -6.75 -17.43 7.65
C ILE A 49 -7.90 -18.07 6.85
N LEU A 50 -7.62 -19.20 6.17
CA LEU A 50 -8.64 -19.93 5.41
C LEU A 50 -9.78 -20.42 6.33
N ARG A 51 -9.48 -20.95 7.51
CA ARG A 51 -10.52 -21.33 8.47
C ARG A 51 -11.38 -20.16 8.92
N ALA A 52 -10.80 -18.98 9.09
CA ALA A 52 -11.55 -17.77 9.43
C ALA A 52 -12.56 -17.40 8.33
N SER A 53 -12.27 -17.71 7.06
CA SER A 53 -13.17 -17.41 5.95
C SER A 53 -14.51 -18.19 5.96
N ALA A 54 -14.59 -19.27 6.75
CA ALA A 54 -15.86 -19.98 6.98
C ALA A 54 -16.86 -19.14 7.79
N PHE A 55 -16.41 -18.11 8.50
CA PHE A 55 -17.23 -17.29 9.40
C PHE A 55 -17.48 -15.88 8.87
N GLY A 56 -16.84 -15.48 7.78
CA GLY A 56 -17.02 -14.15 7.18
C GLY A 56 -16.07 -13.88 6.03
N LYS A 57 -16.22 -12.71 5.40
CA LYS A 57 -15.36 -12.30 4.29
C LYS A 57 -13.94 -12.03 4.79
N VAL A 58 -12.98 -12.70 4.19
CA VAL A 58 -11.55 -12.55 4.46
C VAL A 58 -10.82 -12.30 3.15
N ARG A 59 -9.90 -11.36 3.15
CA ARG A 59 -8.94 -11.12 2.07
C ARG A 59 -7.51 -11.31 2.62
N LEU A 60 -6.65 -11.94 1.86
CA LEU A 60 -5.24 -12.13 2.20
C LEU A 60 -4.40 -11.10 1.45
N LEU A 61 -3.65 -10.27 2.16
CA LEU A 61 -2.68 -9.35 1.57
C LEU A 61 -1.26 -9.83 1.88
N VAL A 62 -0.46 -10.02 0.83
CA VAL A 62 0.91 -10.56 0.94
C VAL A 62 1.93 -9.44 0.78
N PRO A 63 2.74 -9.15 1.83
CA PRO A 63 3.71 -8.07 1.83
C PRO A 63 5.05 -8.46 1.19
N MET A 64 5.85 -7.45 0.82
CA MET A 64 7.25 -7.53 0.40
C MET A 64 7.52 -8.38 -0.84
N LEU A 65 6.52 -8.60 -1.69
CA LEU A 65 6.69 -9.29 -2.96
C LEU A 65 7.52 -8.43 -3.93
N ALA A 66 8.58 -8.99 -4.47
CA ALA A 66 9.45 -8.30 -5.42
C ALA A 66 9.84 -9.19 -6.62
N HIS A 67 9.95 -10.49 -6.39
CA HIS A 67 10.48 -11.46 -7.36
C HIS A 67 9.37 -12.27 -8.04
N PRO A 68 9.46 -12.57 -9.35
CA PRO A 68 8.51 -13.45 -10.04
C PRO A 68 8.36 -14.85 -9.40
N SER A 69 9.42 -15.36 -8.77
CA SER A 69 9.37 -16.63 -8.03
C SER A 69 8.45 -16.56 -6.79
N GLU A 70 8.47 -15.44 -6.06
CA GLU A 70 7.61 -15.21 -4.90
C GLU A 70 6.13 -15.12 -5.32
N ILE A 71 5.87 -14.47 -6.47
CA ILE A 71 4.53 -14.39 -7.07
C ILE A 71 3.96 -15.79 -7.34
N ARG A 72 4.79 -16.72 -7.84
CA ARG A 72 4.37 -18.10 -8.13
C ARG A 72 4.24 -18.96 -6.87
N LEU A 73 5.19 -18.86 -5.95
CA LEU A 73 5.22 -19.70 -4.73
C LEU A 73 4.09 -19.36 -3.75
N THR A 74 3.58 -18.14 -3.75
CA THR A 74 2.48 -17.73 -2.87
C THR A 74 1.17 -18.50 -3.14
N PRO A 75 0.63 -18.55 -4.37
CA PRO A 75 -0.55 -19.37 -4.68
C PRO A 75 -0.31 -20.87 -4.44
N GLU A 76 0.89 -21.37 -4.70
CA GLU A 76 1.24 -22.76 -4.43
C GLU A 76 1.16 -23.11 -2.93
N ALA A 77 1.68 -22.21 -2.08
CA ALA A 77 1.58 -22.38 -0.62
C ALA A 77 0.12 -22.35 -0.14
N LEU A 78 -0.70 -21.45 -0.71
CA LEU A 78 -2.13 -21.38 -0.42
C LEU A 78 -2.88 -22.64 -0.86
N ALA A 79 -2.60 -23.15 -2.05
CA ALA A 79 -3.21 -24.39 -2.55
C ALA A 79 -2.91 -25.59 -1.65
N ARG A 80 -1.65 -25.69 -1.19
CA ARG A 80 -1.27 -26.74 -0.22
C ARG A 80 -1.99 -26.60 1.13
N ALA A 81 -2.19 -25.35 1.60
CA ALA A 81 -2.94 -25.10 2.83
C ALA A 81 -4.42 -25.47 2.68
N LYS A 82 -5.05 -25.16 1.53
CA LYS A 82 -6.42 -25.59 1.20
C LYS A 82 -6.54 -27.10 1.18
N GLN A 83 -5.62 -27.81 0.52
CA GLN A 83 -5.63 -29.27 0.47
C GLN A 83 -5.57 -29.89 1.88
N GLN A 84 -4.69 -29.39 2.75
CA GLN A 84 -4.61 -29.85 4.12
C GLN A 84 -5.90 -29.65 4.93
N LEU A 85 -6.67 -28.59 4.65
CA LEU A 85 -7.97 -28.38 5.28
C LEU A 85 -9.02 -29.35 4.73
N VAL A 86 -9.02 -29.63 3.44
CA VAL A 86 -9.87 -30.67 2.83
C VAL A 86 -9.60 -32.03 3.46
N ASP A 87 -8.32 -32.44 3.51
CA ASP A 87 -7.90 -33.73 4.09
C ASP A 87 -8.29 -33.85 5.58
N ALA A 88 -8.29 -32.71 6.31
CA ALA A 88 -8.68 -32.65 7.70
C ALA A 88 -10.20 -32.42 7.91
N ASN A 89 -11.00 -32.43 6.85
CA ASN A 89 -12.44 -32.15 6.86
C ASN A 89 -12.78 -30.85 7.61
N ARG A 90 -12.04 -29.76 7.32
CA ARG A 90 -12.24 -28.43 7.92
C ARG A 90 -12.83 -27.47 6.90
N ALA A 91 -13.92 -26.81 7.27
CA ALA A 91 -14.59 -25.84 6.43
C ALA A 91 -13.74 -24.58 6.22
N PHE A 92 -13.77 -24.06 5.00
CA PHE A 92 -13.26 -22.75 4.59
C PHE A 92 -14.01 -22.27 3.35
N SER A 93 -13.90 -20.97 3.04
CA SER A 93 -14.41 -20.38 1.79
C SER A 93 -13.25 -19.91 0.92
N GLU A 94 -13.50 -19.70 -0.37
CA GLU A 94 -12.55 -19.04 -1.24
C GLU A 94 -12.30 -17.61 -0.76
N ILE A 95 -11.04 -17.18 -0.84
CA ILE A 95 -10.61 -15.84 -0.43
C ILE A 95 -9.89 -15.15 -1.56
N GLU A 96 -10.03 -13.85 -1.64
CA GLU A 96 -9.22 -13.02 -2.53
C GLU A 96 -7.82 -12.85 -1.97
N VAL A 97 -6.83 -12.91 -2.87
CA VAL A 97 -5.41 -12.75 -2.52
C VAL A 97 -4.87 -11.52 -3.20
N GLY A 98 -4.36 -10.59 -2.43
CA GLY A 98 -3.76 -9.35 -2.91
C GLY A 98 -2.26 -9.29 -2.68
N ALA A 99 -1.60 -8.46 -3.47
CA ALA A 99 -0.18 -8.14 -3.33
C ALA A 99 0.01 -6.74 -2.76
N MET A 100 0.89 -6.59 -1.79
CA MET A 100 1.36 -5.27 -1.37
C MET A 100 2.46 -4.79 -2.32
N ILE A 101 2.22 -3.63 -2.90
CA ILE A 101 3.18 -2.96 -3.80
C ILE A 101 3.93 -1.93 -2.97
N GLU A 102 5.05 -2.36 -2.42
CA GLU A 102 5.87 -1.57 -1.50
C GLU A 102 7.36 -1.65 -1.81
N VAL A 103 7.73 -2.49 -2.79
CA VAL A 103 9.07 -2.54 -3.35
C VAL A 103 9.02 -1.92 -4.76
N PRO A 104 9.91 -0.98 -5.12
CA PRO A 104 9.90 -0.34 -6.45
C PRO A 104 9.92 -1.33 -7.61
N ALA A 105 10.62 -2.46 -7.46
CA ALA A 105 10.62 -3.54 -8.45
C ALA A 105 9.22 -4.08 -8.73
N ALA A 106 8.36 -4.23 -7.69
CA ALA A 106 6.97 -4.67 -7.86
C ALA A 106 6.14 -3.65 -8.64
N ALA A 107 6.30 -2.36 -8.33
CA ALA A 107 5.61 -1.28 -9.05
C ALA A 107 6.01 -1.22 -10.54
N LEU A 108 7.29 -1.47 -10.85
CA LEU A 108 7.80 -1.48 -12.23
C LEU A 108 7.26 -2.64 -13.07
N ILE A 109 7.07 -3.82 -12.47
CA ILE A 109 6.56 -5.02 -13.15
C ILE A 109 5.10 -5.33 -12.77
N LEU A 110 4.33 -4.31 -12.36
CA LEU A 110 2.96 -4.44 -11.89
C LEU A 110 2.04 -5.31 -12.77
N PRO A 111 2.10 -5.25 -14.12
CA PRO A 111 1.28 -6.13 -14.96
C PRO A 111 1.47 -7.62 -14.66
N THR A 112 2.64 -8.04 -14.18
CA THR A 112 2.85 -9.43 -13.76
C THR A 112 2.07 -9.74 -12.48
N PHE A 113 2.04 -8.82 -11.52
CA PHE A 113 1.24 -8.97 -10.30
C PHE A 113 -0.26 -9.03 -10.60
N LEU A 114 -0.76 -8.13 -11.44
CA LEU A 114 -2.19 -8.04 -11.78
C LEU A 114 -2.74 -9.30 -12.47
N ARG A 115 -1.87 -10.14 -13.05
CA ARG A 115 -2.27 -11.45 -13.60
C ARG A 115 -2.47 -12.54 -12.54
N HIS A 116 -1.83 -12.40 -11.38
CA HIS A 116 -1.77 -13.44 -10.36
C HIS A 116 -2.51 -13.11 -9.06
N PHE A 117 -2.81 -11.83 -8.84
CA PHE A 117 -3.47 -11.35 -7.63
C PHE A 117 -4.81 -10.69 -7.96
N ASP A 118 -5.75 -10.80 -7.02
CA ASP A 118 -7.11 -10.28 -7.18
C ASP A 118 -7.20 -8.78 -6.95
N PHE A 119 -6.32 -8.24 -6.10
CA PHE A 119 -6.24 -6.82 -5.78
C PHE A 119 -4.80 -6.43 -5.41
N VAL A 120 -4.54 -5.13 -5.31
CA VAL A 120 -3.25 -4.62 -4.83
C VAL A 120 -3.44 -3.54 -3.76
N SER A 121 -2.45 -3.39 -2.90
CA SER A 121 -2.38 -2.30 -1.92
C SER A 121 -1.00 -1.66 -1.96
N LEU A 122 -0.94 -0.35 -2.03
CA LEU A 122 0.32 0.41 -1.98
C LEU A 122 0.76 0.56 -0.51
N GLY A 123 1.89 -0.02 -0.15
CA GLY A 123 2.56 0.15 1.13
C GLY A 123 3.51 1.34 1.10
N THR A 124 2.98 2.55 1.29
CA THR A 124 3.72 3.79 1.01
C THR A 124 4.96 3.98 1.86
N ASN A 125 4.96 3.53 3.12
CA ASN A 125 6.10 3.70 4.00
C ASN A 125 7.35 2.98 3.49
N ASP A 126 7.20 1.69 3.15
CA ASP A 126 8.29 0.88 2.63
C ASP A 126 8.61 1.26 1.17
N LEU A 127 7.60 1.65 0.37
CA LEU A 127 7.83 2.14 -1.00
C LEU A 127 8.72 3.38 -1.02
N ILE A 128 8.49 4.35 -0.14
CA ILE A 128 9.32 5.55 0.00
C ILE A 128 10.72 5.16 0.42
N GLN A 129 10.85 4.37 1.50
CA GLN A 129 12.12 3.91 2.05
C GLN A 129 12.99 3.25 0.97
N TYR A 130 12.44 2.30 0.21
CA TYR A 130 13.20 1.57 -0.81
C TYR A 130 13.43 2.37 -2.10
N THR A 131 12.53 3.30 -2.46
CA THR A 131 12.72 4.18 -3.61
C THR A 131 13.88 5.15 -3.37
N LEU A 132 13.99 5.67 -2.14
CA LEU A 132 15.01 6.64 -1.77
C LEU A 132 16.27 5.99 -1.19
N ALA A 133 16.27 4.66 -1.01
CA ALA A 133 17.38 3.90 -0.42
C ALA A 133 17.80 4.40 0.96
N ILE A 134 16.82 4.72 1.81
CA ILE A 134 17.03 5.18 3.19
C ILE A 134 16.40 4.20 4.18
N ASP A 135 16.94 4.15 5.38
CA ASP A 135 16.26 3.51 6.52
C ASP A 135 15.56 4.59 7.36
N ARG A 136 14.23 4.59 7.36
CA ARG A 136 13.44 5.57 8.10
C ARG A 136 13.57 5.43 9.63
N ALA A 137 14.11 4.32 10.11
CA ALA A 137 14.39 4.09 11.52
C ALA A 137 15.79 4.59 11.95
N ASP A 138 16.66 4.90 10.99
CA ASP A 138 17.99 5.49 11.26
C ASP A 138 17.87 7.01 11.36
N GLU A 139 18.01 7.54 12.58
CA GLU A 139 17.89 8.98 12.88
C GLU A 139 18.83 9.85 12.03
N THR A 140 19.96 9.31 11.58
CA THR A 140 20.95 10.06 10.80
C THR A 140 20.50 10.37 9.38
N VAL A 141 19.63 9.55 8.79
CA VAL A 141 19.13 9.68 7.41
C VAL A 141 17.61 9.80 7.34
N ALA A 142 16.86 9.64 8.44
CA ALA A 142 15.40 9.74 8.48
C ALA A 142 14.87 11.08 7.93
N HIS A 143 15.66 12.16 8.02
CA HIS A 143 15.32 13.46 7.46
C HIS A 143 15.25 13.48 5.91
N LEU A 144 15.79 12.46 5.23
CA LEU A 144 15.71 12.27 3.77
C LEU A 144 14.43 11.53 3.36
N TYR A 145 13.62 11.07 4.32
CA TYR A 145 12.34 10.44 4.03
C TYR A 145 11.36 11.48 3.52
N ASP A 146 11.14 11.47 2.20
CA ASP A 146 10.29 12.48 1.53
C ASP A 146 9.12 11.80 0.80
N PRO A 147 7.89 11.86 1.36
CA PRO A 147 6.70 11.34 0.68
C PRO A 147 6.28 12.18 -0.54
N TRP A 148 6.78 13.40 -0.69
CA TRP A 148 6.54 14.26 -1.87
C TRP A 148 7.54 14.04 -2.99
N HIS A 149 8.52 13.16 -2.82
CA HIS A 149 9.55 12.93 -3.83
C HIS A 149 8.95 12.53 -5.19
N PRO A 150 9.36 13.18 -6.30
CA PRO A 150 8.76 12.95 -7.62
C PRO A 150 8.74 11.49 -8.05
N ALA A 151 9.81 10.72 -7.81
CA ALA A 151 9.88 9.30 -8.15
C ALA A 151 8.86 8.46 -7.38
N VAL A 152 8.61 8.78 -6.12
CA VAL A 152 7.62 8.10 -5.28
C VAL A 152 6.21 8.35 -5.82
N LEU A 153 5.87 9.61 -6.08
CA LEU A 153 4.55 9.98 -6.60
C LEU A 153 4.29 9.39 -7.99
N GLN A 154 5.31 9.31 -8.85
CA GLN A 154 5.20 8.65 -10.16
C GLN A 154 4.94 7.15 -10.03
N LEU A 155 5.63 6.45 -9.11
CA LEU A 155 5.38 5.03 -8.84
C LEU A 155 3.95 4.79 -8.34
N ILE A 156 3.47 5.63 -7.41
CA ILE A 156 2.10 5.56 -6.88
C ILE A 156 1.08 5.81 -7.99
N ALA A 157 1.22 6.91 -8.74
CA ALA A 157 0.28 7.27 -9.81
C ALA A 157 0.21 6.19 -10.90
N ARG A 158 1.36 5.67 -11.33
CA ARG A 158 1.45 4.58 -12.31
C ARG A 158 0.80 3.30 -11.80
N THR A 159 1.03 2.93 -10.55
CA THR A 159 0.43 1.73 -9.94
C THR A 159 -1.08 1.84 -9.89
N ILE A 160 -1.62 2.98 -9.45
CA ILE A 160 -3.06 3.23 -9.41
C ILE A 160 -3.68 3.15 -10.82
N ALA A 161 -3.07 3.82 -11.80
CA ALA A 161 -3.55 3.83 -13.18
C ALA A 161 -3.60 2.40 -13.78
N GLN A 162 -2.51 1.66 -13.70
CA GLN A 162 -2.42 0.29 -14.26
C GLN A 162 -3.38 -0.70 -13.58
N ALA A 163 -3.55 -0.61 -12.24
CA ALA A 163 -4.50 -1.46 -11.53
C ALA A 163 -5.93 -1.18 -11.98
N ARG A 164 -6.31 0.08 -12.10
CA ARG A 164 -7.64 0.50 -12.58
C ARG A 164 -7.90 0.10 -14.03
N GLU A 165 -6.94 0.30 -14.93
CA GLU A 165 -7.02 -0.14 -16.34
C GLU A 165 -7.22 -1.65 -16.44
N SER A 166 -6.66 -2.42 -15.50
CA SER A 166 -6.82 -3.87 -15.42
C SER A 166 -8.10 -4.31 -14.70
N GLY A 167 -8.95 -3.38 -14.26
CA GLY A 167 -10.17 -3.67 -13.50
C GLY A 167 -9.91 -4.26 -12.11
N LYS A 168 -8.72 -4.05 -11.55
CA LYS A 168 -8.36 -4.56 -10.22
C LYS A 168 -8.52 -3.49 -9.15
N ASP A 169 -8.99 -3.90 -7.97
CA ASP A 169 -9.04 -3.03 -6.80
C ASP A 169 -7.64 -2.57 -6.41
N VAL A 170 -7.49 -1.29 -6.13
CA VAL A 170 -6.28 -0.69 -5.59
C VAL A 170 -6.58 0.13 -4.35
N SER A 171 -5.82 -0.09 -3.29
CA SER A 171 -5.85 0.68 -2.05
C SER A 171 -4.48 1.26 -1.72
N VAL A 172 -4.46 2.23 -0.82
CA VAL A 172 -3.21 2.73 -0.21
C VAL A 172 -3.27 2.49 1.29
N CYS A 173 -2.18 2.03 1.85
CA CYS A 173 -1.95 1.94 3.29
C CYS A 173 -0.62 2.64 3.64
N GLY A 174 -0.32 2.72 4.93
CA GLY A 174 0.79 3.51 5.43
C GLY A 174 0.35 4.91 5.85
N GLU A 175 1.31 5.73 6.26
CA GLU A 175 1.04 7.05 6.84
C GLU A 175 0.39 8.00 5.83
N MET A 176 0.80 7.95 4.57
CA MET A 176 0.24 8.76 3.49
C MET A 176 -1.28 8.60 3.33
N ALA A 177 -1.83 7.41 3.62
CA ALA A 177 -3.28 7.16 3.52
C ALA A 177 -4.09 7.96 4.53
N GLY A 178 -3.51 8.23 5.69
CA GLY A 178 -4.13 8.98 6.78
C GLY A 178 -3.77 10.46 6.82
N ASP A 179 -2.85 10.89 5.96
CA ASP A 179 -2.45 12.28 5.85
C ASP A 179 -3.40 13.05 4.92
N THR A 180 -4.03 14.09 5.47
CA THR A 180 -4.98 14.94 4.73
C THR A 180 -4.36 15.71 3.57
N ASP A 181 -3.05 15.97 3.61
CA ASP A 181 -2.35 16.71 2.56
C ASP A 181 -2.22 15.89 1.27
N PHE A 182 -2.19 14.55 1.38
CA PHE A 182 -2.17 13.64 0.24
C PHE A 182 -3.56 13.22 -0.25
N THR A 183 -4.62 13.42 0.54
CA THR A 183 -5.97 12.90 0.24
C THR A 183 -6.44 13.31 -1.16
N GLU A 184 -6.40 14.59 -1.50
CA GLU A 184 -6.88 15.10 -2.79
C GLU A 184 -5.98 14.71 -3.95
N LEU A 185 -4.65 14.64 -3.73
CA LEU A 185 -3.70 14.14 -4.72
C LEU A 185 -3.95 12.67 -5.06
N LEU A 186 -4.13 11.83 -4.06
CA LEU A 186 -4.46 10.41 -4.25
C LEU A 186 -5.81 10.22 -4.96
N LEU A 187 -6.81 11.04 -4.62
CA LEU A 187 -8.09 11.07 -5.36
C LEU A 187 -7.91 11.50 -6.81
N ALA A 188 -7.05 12.49 -7.08
CA ALA A 188 -6.70 12.93 -8.43
C ALA A 188 -6.06 11.80 -9.26
N MET A 189 -5.17 11.02 -8.64
CA MET A 189 -4.57 9.82 -9.25
C MET A 189 -5.60 8.71 -9.51
N GLY A 190 -6.81 8.83 -8.98
CA GLY A 190 -7.91 7.88 -9.17
C GLY A 190 -8.09 6.88 -8.03
N LEU A 191 -7.39 7.04 -6.91
CA LEU A 191 -7.58 6.17 -5.74
C LEU A 191 -9.00 6.33 -5.15
N ARG A 192 -9.57 5.23 -4.63
CA ARG A 192 -10.89 5.23 -4.00
C ARG A 192 -10.92 4.43 -2.69
N SER A 193 -9.82 3.77 -2.31
CA SER A 193 -9.74 2.96 -1.10
C SER A 193 -8.51 3.36 -0.28
N PHE A 194 -8.73 3.72 0.99
CA PHE A 194 -7.72 4.21 1.92
C PHE A 194 -7.76 3.36 3.18
N SER A 195 -6.62 2.86 3.62
CA SER A 195 -6.46 2.12 4.88
C SER A 195 -5.57 2.91 5.83
N MET A 196 -6.09 3.27 6.99
CA MET A 196 -5.44 4.18 7.94
C MET A 196 -5.81 3.86 9.38
N LEU A 197 -5.17 4.52 10.33
CA LEU A 197 -5.55 4.46 11.74
C LEU A 197 -6.97 5.03 11.95
N PRO A 198 -7.78 4.43 12.83
CA PRO A 198 -9.15 4.89 13.09
C PRO A 198 -9.26 6.38 13.44
N SER A 199 -8.27 6.93 14.15
CA SER A 199 -8.22 8.35 14.54
C SER A 199 -8.14 9.32 13.35
N GLN A 200 -7.65 8.88 12.19
CA GLN A 200 -7.48 9.69 10.99
C GLN A 200 -8.71 9.67 10.08
N ILE A 201 -9.57 8.66 10.22
CA ILE A 201 -10.70 8.42 9.31
C ILE A 201 -11.61 9.65 9.19
N ALA A 202 -11.94 10.31 10.30
CA ALA A 202 -12.87 11.45 10.29
C ALA A 202 -12.31 12.63 9.48
N LEU A 203 -11.04 12.94 9.63
CA LEU A 203 -10.36 14.05 8.93
C LEU A 203 -10.24 13.77 7.43
N VAL A 204 -9.76 12.58 7.08
CA VAL A 204 -9.63 12.17 5.67
C VAL A 204 -11.01 12.12 5.00
N LYS A 205 -12.03 11.55 5.67
CA LYS A 205 -13.40 11.54 5.16
C LYS A 205 -13.94 12.94 4.92
N GLN A 206 -13.70 13.88 5.83
CA GLN A 206 -14.10 15.28 5.65
C GLN A 206 -13.43 15.89 4.39
N ARG A 207 -12.14 15.59 4.17
CA ARG A 207 -11.41 16.04 2.97
C ARG A 207 -12.01 15.46 1.69
N ILE A 208 -12.28 14.14 1.69
CA ILE A 208 -12.91 13.44 0.55
C ILE A 208 -14.27 14.04 0.21
N LEU A 209 -15.13 14.30 1.21
CA LEU A 209 -16.47 14.86 0.99
C LEU A 209 -16.47 16.29 0.41
N ARG A 210 -15.37 17.03 0.57
CA ARG A 210 -15.19 18.39 0.02
C ARG A 210 -14.46 18.38 -1.32
N ALA A 211 -13.86 17.26 -1.72
CA ALA A 211 -13.09 17.15 -2.94
C ALA A 211 -13.99 17.07 -4.18
N ASP A 212 -13.64 17.85 -5.21
CA ASP A 212 -14.26 17.74 -6.54
C ASP A 212 -13.34 16.91 -7.45
N THR A 213 -13.66 15.63 -7.61
CA THR A 213 -12.83 14.68 -8.38
C THR A 213 -12.81 14.97 -9.88
N CYS A 214 -13.80 15.69 -10.43
CA CYS A 214 -13.78 16.08 -11.85
C CYS A 214 -12.67 17.10 -12.11
N ARG A 215 -12.52 18.06 -11.22
CA ARG A 215 -11.50 19.10 -11.31
C ARG A 215 -10.12 18.66 -10.84
N LEU A 216 -10.03 17.62 -10.00
CA LEU A 216 -8.74 17.14 -9.47
C LEU A 216 -7.80 16.63 -10.57
N GLY A 217 -8.32 16.06 -11.66
CA GLY A 217 -7.51 15.55 -12.77
C GLY A 217 -6.77 16.63 -13.58
N GLU A 218 -7.32 17.85 -13.65
CA GLU A 218 -6.79 18.93 -14.53
C GLU A 218 -5.36 19.38 -14.15
N GLY A 219 -4.99 19.33 -12.86
CA GLY A 219 -3.66 19.74 -12.38
C GLY A 219 -2.69 18.59 -12.13
N LEU A 220 -3.13 17.35 -12.17
CA LEU A 220 -2.32 16.20 -11.77
C LEU A 220 -1.04 16.05 -12.59
N ALA A 221 -1.12 16.21 -13.91
CA ALA A 221 0.04 16.07 -14.78
C ALA A 221 1.14 17.09 -14.43
N ALA A 222 0.76 18.32 -14.11
CA ALA A 222 1.70 19.37 -13.70
C ALA A 222 2.35 19.06 -12.34
N VAL A 223 1.58 18.49 -11.39
CA VAL A 223 2.12 18.07 -10.09
C VAL A 223 3.15 16.94 -10.28
N LEU A 224 2.81 15.92 -11.08
CA LEU A 224 3.68 14.76 -11.31
C LEU A 224 4.94 15.09 -12.14
N ALA A 225 4.91 16.17 -12.94
CA ALA A 225 6.05 16.64 -13.72
C ALA A 225 6.93 17.65 -12.96
N SER A 226 6.51 18.10 -11.77
CA SER A 226 7.22 19.11 -10.98
C SER A 226 8.43 18.50 -10.26
N GLU A 227 9.50 19.29 -10.15
CA GLU A 227 10.62 18.99 -9.24
C GLU A 227 10.23 19.19 -7.77
N GLU A 228 9.20 20.04 -7.52
CA GLU A 228 8.63 20.31 -6.19
C GLU A 228 7.12 19.97 -6.17
N PRO A 229 6.73 18.68 -6.15
CA PRO A 229 5.32 18.29 -6.24
C PRO A 229 4.44 18.83 -5.11
N GLY A 230 4.98 18.94 -3.89
CA GLY A 230 4.25 19.49 -2.76
C GLY A 230 3.82 20.93 -2.99
N SER A 231 4.75 21.78 -3.45
CA SER A 231 4.46 23.19 -3.84
C SER A 231 3.50 23.26 -5.03
N ALA A 232 3.66 22.39 -6.02
CA ALA A 232 2.76 22.33 -7.18
C ALA A 232 1.34 21.89 -6.77
N CYS A 233 1.20 20.91 -5.87
CA CYS A 233 -0.07 20.47 -5.32
C CYS A 233 -0.76 21.59 -4.53
N ALA A 234 -0.03 22.28 -3.66
CA ALA A 234 -0.55 23.41 -2.90
C ALA A 234 -1.07 24.52 -3.83
N ARG A 235 -0.36 24.84 -4.92
CA ARG A 235 -0.84 25.79 -5.93
C ARG A 235 -2.11 25.28 -6.65
N MET A 236 -2.15 24.04 -7.02
CA MET A 236 -3.31 23.38 -7.63
C MET A 236 -4.54 23.48 -6.72
N LEU A 237 -4.39 23.22 -5.43
CA LEU A 237 -5.47 23.30 -4.44
C LEU A 237 -5.80 24.75 -4.04
N GLY A 238 -4.80 25.62 -3.92
CA GLY A 238 -4.96 27.03 -3.53
C GLY A 238 -5.61 27.91 -4.61
N SER A 239 -5.37 27.64 -5.89
CA SER A 239 -6.09 28.30 -6.99
C SER A 239 -7.60 27.98 -6.96
N ARG A 240 -7.98 26.85 -6.43
CA ARG A 240 -9.38 26.41 -6.26
C ARG A 240 -10.10 27.11 -5.13
N ALA A 241 -9.42 27.38 -4.02
CA ALA A 241 -10.01 28.12 -2.90
C ALA A 241 -10.42 29.54 -3.34
N ARG A 242 -9.66 30.17 -4.26
CA ARG A 242 -10.00 31.46 -4.83
C ARG A 242 -11.20 31.40 -5.77
N LEU A 243 -11.26 30.41 -6.69
CA LEU A 243 -12.37 30.26 -7.62
C LEU A 243 -13.69 29.94 -6.91
N ASN A 244 -13.65 29.13 -5.84
CA ASN A 244 -14.85 28.85 -5.04
C ASN A 244 -15.29 30.05 -4.19
N GLY A 245 -14.35 30.88 -3.72
CA GLY A 245 -14.64 32.13 -3.03
C GLY A 245 -15.30 33.18 -3.94
N ASP A 246 -14.90 33.23 -5.19
CA ASP A 246 -15.46 34.16 -6.18
C ASP A 246 -16.85 33.68 -6.69
N ALA A 247 -17.05 32.37 -6.85
CA ALA A 247 -18.37 31.82 -7.22
C ALA A 247 -19.44 32.01 -6.11
N LEU A 248 -19.04 31.88 -4.84
CA LEU A 248 -19.91 32.17 -3.69
C LEU A 248 -20.24 33.66 -3.57
N ARG A 249 -19.32 34.56 -3.91
CA ARG A 249 -19.55 36.00 -3.94
C ARG A 249 -20.41 36.46 -5.11
N ALA A 250 -20.27 35.81 -6.27
CA ALA A 250 -21.10 36.08 -7.44
C ALA A 250 -22.57 35.63 -7.27
N GLY A 251 -22.83 34.57 -6.51
CA GLY A 251 -24.18 34.09 -6.21
C GLY A 251 -24.95 34.91 -5.16
N THR A 252 -24.27 35.78 -4.41
CA THR A 252 -24.89 36.64 -3.36
C THR A 252 -25.37 37.99 -3.89
N ILE A 253 -25.10 38.31 -5.17
CA ILE A 253 -25.50 39.62 -5.78
C ILE A 253 -26.77 39.49 -6.63
N ALA A 254 -27.36 38.29 -6.76
CA ALA A 254 -28.57 38.04 -7.53
C ALA A 254 -29.68 37.42 -6.65
N ALA A 255 -30.07 38.13 -5.57
CA ALA A 255 -31.28 37.85 -4.79
C ALA A 255 -31.89 39.17 -4.30
#